data_62848b27bd0ee9bb9aa474a6b3f5dca4
#
_entry.id   62848b27bd0ee9bb9aa474a6b3f5dca4
#
_cell.length_a   1.000
_cell.length_b   1.000
_cell.length_c   1.000
_cell.angle_alpha   90.00
_cell.angle_beta   90.00
_cell.angle_gamma   90.00
#
_symmetry.space_group_name_H-M   'P 1'
#
loop_
_entity.id
_entity.type
_entity.pdbx_description
1 polymer ?
#
loop_
_entity_poly.entity_id
_entity_poly.type
_entity_poly.pdbx_seq_one_letter_code
_entity_poly.pdbx_strand_id
1 'polypeptide(L)'
;MASKHRRGSSATQILECFVCIILVTTIPLTADAMSAFIHNPEGKMTTITREDSGKEIRVSVGDIIQVELSGLGSAGYWWYPEQLDRTLLELLSEETQKATGEGKVGAPVKGLWRLKAIKEGQTEIRMLHYRIWEGKDKATDHFYIKVRITQKEE
;
A
#
# COMPACT_ATOMS: atom_id res chain seq x y z
N MET A 1 -4.78 -78.59 48.68
CA MET A 1 -3.37 -78.64 49.19
C MET A 1 -2.82 -77.29 48.80
N ALA A 2 -2.73 -76.34 49.77
CA ALA A 2 -1.55 -75.93 50.52
C ALA A 2 -0.48 -75.39 49.59
N SER A 3 0.02 -74.21 49.65
CA SER A 3 0.60 -73.47 50.76
C SER A 3 1.21 -72.18 50.16
N LYS A 4 0.94 -70.97 50.65
CA LYS A 4 1.70 -70.25 51.64
C LYS A 4 2.81 -69.31 51.10
N HIS A 5 2.61 -68.02 51.38
CA HIS A 5 3.57 -67.03 51.84
C HIS A 5 4.71 -66.52 50.91
N ARG A 6 4.99 -65.23 50.74
CA ARG A 6 5.38 -64.23 51.75
C ARG A 6 5.49 -62.81 51.14
N ARG A 7 5.16 -61.90 51.95
CA ARG A 7 5.45 -60.48 51.98
C ARG A 7 6.91 -60.13 51.67
N GLY A 8 7.12 -59.01 51.03
CA GLY A 8 8.41 -58.32 50.97
C GLY A 8 8.17 -56.85 50.62
N SER A 9 8.11 -56.06 51.66
CA SER A 9 8.15 -54.62 51.67
C SER A 9 9.44 -54.09 51.03
N SER A 10 9.38 -53.12 50.20
CA SER A 10 10.46 -52.14 50.11
C SER A 10 9.91 -50.81 49.53
N ALA A 11 9.71 -49.89 50.45
CA ALA A 11 9.34 -48.53 50.29
C ALA A 11 10.56 -47.67 49.90
N THR A 12 11.28 -48.02 48.84
CA THR A 12 12.52 -47.31 48.47
C THR A 12 12.63 -47.01 46.97
N GLN A 13 11.54 -47.18 46.20
CA GLN A 13 11.56 -46.90 44.74
C GLN A 13 10.65 -45.77 44.28
N ILE A 14 10.24 -44.88 45.18
CA ILE A 14 9.39 -43.74 44.84
C ILE A 14 10.15 -42.43 44.91
N LEU A 15 11.47 -42.42 45.08
CA LEU A 15 12.24 -41.18 45.24
C LEU A 15 13.11 -40.79 44.05
N GLU A 16 13.08 -41.51 42.92
CA GLU A 16 13.89 -41.19 41.74
C GLU A 16 13.10 -40.70 40.50
N CYS A 17 11.80 -40.57 40.61
CA CYS A 17 10.99 -40.04 39.49
C CYS A 17 10.64 -38.56 39.57
N PHE A 18 11.11 -37.81 40.55
CA PHE A 18 10.76 -36.41 40.71
C PHE A 18 11.82 -35.40 40.28
N VAL A 19 12.94 -35.83 39.70
CA VAL A 19 14.02 -34.91 39.27
C VAL A 19 14.03 -34.66 37.73
N CYS A 20 13.18 -35.31 36.95
CA CYS A 20 13.17 -35.18 35.50
C CYS A 20 12.12 -34.22 34.93
N ILE A 21 11.42 -33.46 35.72
CA ILE A 21 10.38 -32.56 35.23
C ILE A 21 10.63 -31.15 35.75
N ILE A 22 11.73 -30.50 35.43
CA ILE A 22 11.83 -29.03 35.38
C ILE A 22 13.03 -28.70 34.48
N LEU A 23 12.90 -28.97 33.20
CA LEU A 23 13.63 -28.25 32.16
C LEU A 23 12.59 -27.73 31.15
N VAL A 24 11.66 -26.96 31.67
CA VAL A 24 10.91 -26.01 30.83
C VAL A 24 11.93 -24.94 30.48
N THR A 25 12.58 -25.14 29.32
CA THR A 25 13.31 -24.07 28.67
C THR A 25 12.27 -23.00 28.33
N THR A 26 12.20 -22.00 29.18
CA THR A 26 11.56 -20.72 28.81
C THR A 26 12.36 -20.17 27.64
N ILE A 27 11.89 -20.44 26.41
CA ILE A 27 12.33 -19.71 25.25
C ILE A 27 11.81 -18.29 25.47
N PRO A 28 12.67 -17.29 25.63
CA PRO A 28 12.20 -15.91 25.65
C PRO A 28 11.60 -15.66 24.27
N LEU A 29 10.31 -15.48 24.23
CA LEU A 29 9.61 -14.93 23.08
C LEU A 29 10.10 -13.49 22.95
N THR A 30 11.22 -13.34 22.24
CA THR A 30 11.78 -12.03 21.97
C THR A 30 10.78 -11.31 21.08
N ALA A 31 10.27 -10.19 21.56
CA ALA A 31 9.32 -9.31 20.87
C ALA A 31 9.91 -8.67 19.59
N ASP A 32 11.15 -9.01 19.23
CA ASP A 32 11.84 -8.51 18.04
C ASP A 32 11.39 -9.12 16.71
N ALA A 33 10.68 -10.26 16.74
CA ALA A 33 10.26 -10.91 15.50
C ALA A 33 9.04 -10.25 14.83
N MET A 34 8.36 -9.32 15.50
CA MET A 34 7.14 -8.70 14.99
C MET A 34 7.37 -7.32 14.36
N SER A 35 8.57 -6.78 14.49
CA SER A 35 8.94 -5.47 13.92
C SER A 35 9.39 -5.55 12.46
N ALA A 36 9.60 -6.76 11.91
CA ALA A 36 10.16 -6.94 10.57
C ALA A 36 9.12 -6.85 9.43
N PHE A 37 7.83 -6.67 9.72
CA PHE A 37 6.78 -6.64 8.70
C PHE A 37 6.14 -5.27 8.46
N ILE A 38 6.59 -4.23 9.17
CA ILE A 38 6.27 -2.86 8.74
C ILE A 38 7.36 -2.46 7.74
N HIS A 39 7.36 -3.09 6.58
CA HIS A 39 8.02 -2.54 5.42
C HIS A 39 7.16 -1.35 4.98
N ASN A 40 7.42 -0.21 5.62
CA ASN A 40 6.95 1.07 5.12
C ASN A 40 7.59 1.23 3.73
N PRO A 41 6.86 1.24 2.63
CA PRO A 41 7.45 1.49 1.33
C PRO A 41 7.86 2.96 1.31
N GLU A 42 9.06 3.26 1.79
CA GLU A 42 9.67 4.58 1.71
C GLU A 42 10.05 4.89 0.25
N GLY A 43 9.06 4.90 -0.63
CA GLY A 43 9.16 5.52 -1.92
C GLY A 43 9.05 7.04 -1.74
N LYS A 44 9.90 7.79 -2.40
CA LYS A 44 9.76 9.24 -2.49
C LYS A 44 8.41 9.56 -3.12
N MET A 45 7.65 10.48 -2.53
CA MET A 45 6.41 10.97 -3.13
C MET A 45 6.69 12.22 -3.96
N THR A 46 6.30 12.20 -5.23
CA THR A 46 6.38 13.34 -6.15
C THR A 46 4.97 13.77 -6.49
N THR A 47 4.61 15.00 -6.13
CA THR A 47 3.31 15.59 -6.47
C THR A 47 3.41 16.33 -7.79
N ILE A 48 2.47 16.09 -8.67
CA ILE A 48 2.32 16.73 -9.98
C ILE A 48 0.92 17.35 -10.08
N THR A 49 0.88 18.51 -10.70
CA THR A 49 -0.31 19.34 -10.81
C THR A 49 -0.63 19.68 -12.28
N ARG A 50 -1.67 20.45 -12.52
CA ARG A 50 -2.06 20.90 -13.87
C ARG A 50 -0.93 21.61 -14.61
N GLU A 51 -0.07 22.36 -13.92
CA GLU A 51 1.05 23.14 -14.47
C GLU A 51 2.20 22.26 -14.98
N ASP A 52 2.19 20.98 -14.61
CA ASP A 52 3.21 20.01 -15.04
C ASP A 52 2.81 19.25 -16.30
N SER A 53 1.62 19.53 -16.85
CA SER A 53 1.17 18.91 -18.09
C SER A 53 2.17 19.15 -19.22
N GLY A 54 2.51 18.07 -19.94
CA GLY A 54 3.46 18.11 -21.05
C GLY A 54 4.93 17.90 -20.65
N LYS A 55 5.24 17.92 -19.36
CA LYS A 55 6.62 17.69 -18.86
C LYS A 55 6.97 16.20 -18.79
N GLU A 56 8.25 15.94 -18.53
CA GLU A 56 8.78 14.63 -18.17
C GLU A 56 9.22 14.65 -16.71
N ILE A 57 8.85 13.62 -15.94
CA ILE A 57 9.35 13.38 -14.60
C ILE A 57 10.20 12.11 -14.56
N ARG A 58 11.13 12.08 -13.60
CA ARG A 58 11.95 10.90 -13.30
C ARG A 58 11.67 10.45 -11.89
N VAL A 59 11.40 9.16 -11.75
CA VAL A 59 11.11 8.49 -10.48
C VAL A 59 11.83 7.16 -10.44
N SER A 60 12.05 6.62 -9.26
CA SER A 60 12.62 5.30 -9.07
C SER A 60 11.54 4.26 -8.81
N VAL A 61 11.85 2.99 -9.07
CA VAL A 61 10.97 1.88 -8.67
C VAL A 61 10.72 1.96 -7.16
N GLY A 62 9.44 1.88 -6.78
CA GLY A 62 8.96 2.05 -5.41
C GLY A 62 8.47 3.46 -5.10
N ASP A 63 8.81 4.48 -5.89
CA ASP A 63 8.35 5.86 -5.68
C ASP A 63 6.86 6.00 -5.97
N ILE A 64 6.25 7.00 -5.33
CA ILE A 64 4.83 7.34 -5.47
C ILE A 64 4.69 8.65 -6.24
N ILE A 65 3.87 8.63 -7.27
CA ILE A 65 3.46 9.80 -8.05
C ILE A 65 2.06 10.18 -7.58
N GLN A 66 1.87 11.38 -7.05
CA GLN A 66 0.56 11.91 -6.70
C GLN A 66 0.14 12.93 -7.76
N VAL A 67 -0.91 12.62 -8.51
CA VAL A 67 -1.51 13.55 -9.48
C VAL A 67 -2.61 14.32 -8.79
N GLU A 68 -2.54 15.66 -8.82
CA GLU A 68 -3.55 16.56 -8.25
C GLU A 68 -4.18 17.40 -9.37
N LEU A 69 -5.46 17.16 -9.64
CA LEU A 69 -6.19 17.91 -10.66
C LEU A 69 -7.50 18.43 -10.09
N SER A 70 -7.80 19.70 -10.34
CA SER A 70 -9.05 20.32 -9.91
C SER A 70 -10.12 20.13 -10.98
N GLY A 71 -11.34 19.84 -10.54
CA GLY A 71 -12.51 19.69 -11.42
C GLY A 71 -13.74 20.40 -10.85
N LEU A 72 -14.72 20.66 -11.70
CA LEU A 72 -16.01 21.24 -11.34
C LEU A 72 -17.04 20.12 -11.13
N GLY A 73 -16.92 19.39 -10.02
CA GLY A 73 -17.76 18.24 -9.71
C GLY A 73 -19.28 18.56 -9.72
N SER A 74 -19.68 19.78 -9.33
CA SER A 74 -21.08 20.23 -9.35
C SER A 74 -21.65 20.34 -10.77
N ALA A 75 -20.82 20.55 -11.80
CA ALA A 75 -21.20 20.57 -13.20
C ALA A 75 -21.07 19.20 -13.87
N GLY A 76 -20.66 18.17 -13.11
CA GLY A 76 -20.48 16.80 -13.61
C GLY A 76 -19.19 16.56 -14.37
N TYR A 77 -18.34 17.56 -14.49
CA TYR A 77 -17.03 17.40 -15.09
C TYR A 77 -16.04 16.82 -14.08
N TRP A 78 -15.35 15.77 -14.53
CA TRP A 78 -14.34 15.10 -13.71
C TRP A 78 -13.17 14.63 -14.58
N TRP A 79 -12.03 14.37 -13.92
CA TRP A 79 -10.87 13.80 -14.57
C TRP A 79 -10.91 12.29 -14.52
N TYR A 80 -10.73 11.66 -15.67
CA TYR A 80 -10.71 10.21 -15.81
C TYR A 80 -9.41 9.78 -16.47
N PRO A 81 -8.73 8.74 -15.94
CA PRO A 81 -7.60 8.15 -16.62
C PRO A 81 -8.01 7.63 -18.01
N GLU A 82 -7.35 8.09 -19.07
CA GLU A 82 -7.55 7.58 -20.40
C GLU A 82 -6.75 6.32 -20.64
N GLN A 83 -5.47 6.36 -20.23
CA GLN A 83 -4.54 5.26 -20.39
C GLN A 83 -3.59 5.23 -19.19
N LEU A 84 -3.47 4.08 -18.58
CA LEU A 84 -2.51 3.79 -17.51
C LEU A 84 -1.86 2.46 -17.83
N ASP A 85 -0.55 2.48 -18.01
CA ASP A 85 0.23 1.25 -18.16
C ASP A 85 0.40 0.56 -16.80
N ARG A 86 -0.48 -0.41 -16.54
CA ARG A 86 -0.49 -1.17 -15.28
C ARG A 86 0.68 -2.13 -15.12
N THR A 87 1.51 -2.30 -16.14
CA THR A 87 2.74 -3.09 -16.04
C THR A 87 3.89 -2.30 -15.43
N LEU A 88 3.80 -0.97 -15.46
CA LEU A 88 4.80 -0.04 -14.96
C LEU A 88 4.31 0.78 -13.76
N LEU A 89 3.01 1.05 -13.67
CA LEU A 89 2.38 1.87 -12.64
C LEU A 89 1.19 1.15 -12.00
N GLU A 90 1.17 1.10 -10.68
CA GLU A 90 0.05 0.59 -9.88
C GLU A 90 -0.74 1.75 -9.30
N LEU A 91 -2.06 1.78 -9.53
CA LEU A 91 -2.94 2.75 -8.89
C LEU A 91 -3.22 2.32 -7.45
N LEU A 92 -2.70 3.08 -6.48
CA LEU A 92 -2.87 2.82 -5.06
C LEU A 92 -4.17 3.39 -4.51
N SER A 93 -4.51 4.63 -4.88
CA SER A 93 -5.75 5.29 -4.45
C SER A 93 -6.22 6.33 -5.44
N GLU A 94 -7.53 6.54 -5.43
CA GLU A 94 -8.22 7.67 -6.05
C GLU A 94 -9.09 8.32 -4.99
N GLU A 95 -8.84 9.57 -4.70
CA GLU A 95 -9.50 10.32 -3.64
C GLU A 95 -10.05 11.64 -4.17
N THR A 96 -11.12 12.11 -3.56
CA THR A 96 -11.72 13.40 -3.86
C THR A 96 -11.67 14.27 -2.62
N GLN A 97 -10.99 15.40 -2.70
CA GLN A 97 -10.96 16.40 -1.64
C GLN A 97 -11.81 17.60 -2.03
N LYS A 98 -12.79 17.92 -1.19
CA LYS A 98 -13.51 19.19 -1.31
C LYS A 98 -12.54 20.32 -0.94
N ALA A 99 -12.55 21.40 -1.72
CA ALA A 99 -11.80 22.59 -1.34
C ALA A 99 -12.27 23.03 0.06
N THR A 100 -11.32 23.28 0.96
CA THR A 100 -11.58 23.83 2.29
C THR A 100 -12.08 25.27 2.15
N GLY A 101 -13.38 25.41 1.96
CA GLY A 101 -14.06 26.69 1.85
C GLY A 101 -15.53 26.43 2.13
N GLU A 102 -16.03 27.01 3.19
CA GLU A 102 -17.39 26.86 3.68
C GLU A 102 -18.42 26.92 2.55
N GLY A 103 -19.12 25.81 2.32
CA GLY A 103 -20.49 25.73 1.80
C GLY A 103 -20.82 26.42 0.47
N LYS A 104 -19.89 26.93 -0.29
CA LYS A 104 -20.18 27.57 -1.59
C LYS A 104 -20.51 26.50 -2.64
N VAL A 105 -21.74 26.50 -3.09
CA VAL A 105 -22.15 25.73 -4.25
C VAL A 105 -21.25 26.11 -5.43
N GLY A 106 -20.62 25.13 -6.08
CA GLY A 106 -19.70 25.38 -7.20
C GLY A 106 -18.22 25.50 -6.84
N ALA A 107 -17.82 25.26 -5.58
CA ALA A 107 -16.42 25.20 -5.22
C ALA A 107 -15.70 24.08 -6.01
N PRO A 108 -14.46 24.33 -6.49
CA PRO A 108 -13.70 23.31 -7.17
C PRO A 108 -13.41 22.13 -6.23
N VAL A 109 -13.46 20.95 -6.78
CA VAL A 109 -13.13 19.70 -6.09
C VAL A 109 -11.78 19.23 -6.62
N LYS A 110 -10.88 18.83 -5.73
CA LYS A 110 -9.56 18.31 -6.10
C LYS A 110 -9.62 16.79 -6.13
N GLY A 111 -9.22 16.21 -7.24
CA GLY A 111 -8.94 14.78 -7.36
C GLY A 111 -7.48 14.49 -7.07
N LEU A 112 -7.23 13.42 -6.36
CA LEU A 112 -5.92 12.92 -5.99
C LEU A 112 -5.81 11.46 -6.46
N TRP A 113 -4.87 11.20 -7.36
CA TRP A 113 -4.54 9.84 -7.80
C TRP A 113 -3.13 9.51 -7.36
N ARG A 114 -2.96 8.45 -6.58
CA ARG A 114 -1.65 7.96 -6.14
C ARG A 114 -1.28 6.74 -6.94
N LEU A 115 -0.15 6.81 -7.62
CA LEU A 115 0.39 5.78 -8.50
C LEU A 115 1.77 5.39 -7.98
N LYS A 116 2.03 4.09 -7.86
CA LYS A 116 3.34 3.55 -7.47
C LYS A 116 4.07 3.08 -8.72
N ALA A 117 5.32 3.48 -8.88
CA ALA A 117 6.21 2.94 -9.89
C ALA A 117 6.64 1.51 -9.49
N ILE A 118 6.27 0.50 -10.26
CA ILE A 118 6.51 -0.92 -9.91
C ILE A 118 7.60 -1.58 -10.73
N LYS A 119 7.94 -1.00 -11.88
CA LYS A 119 8.96 -1.54 -12.77
C LYS A 119 9.63 -0.41 -13.55
N GLU A 120 10.92 -0.57 -13.88
CA GLU A 120 11.64 0.35 -14.76
C GLU A 120 11.05 0.39 -16.17
N GLY A 121 11.10 1.57 -16.78
CA GLY A 121 10.59 1.79 -18.12
C GLY A 121 10.19 3.23 -18.36
N GLN A 122 9.50 3.45 -19.48
CA GLN A 122 8.95 4.75 -19.84
C GLN A 122 7.47 4.58 -20.14
N THR A 123 6.66 5.47 -19.59
CA THR A 123 5.22 5.47 -19.79
C THR A 123 4.68 6.90 -19.77
N GLU A 124 3.38 7.04 -19.96
CA GLU A 124 2.67 8.30 -19.90
C GLU A 124 1.41 8.15 -19.08
N ILE A 125 1.16 9.11 -18.19
CA ILE A 125 -0.11 9.22 -17.49
C ILE A 125 -0.95 10.23 -18.27
N ARG A 126 -2.12 9.80 -18.74
CA ARG A 126 -3.07 10.65 -19.47
C ARG A 126 -4.39 10.69 -18.72
N MET A 127 -4.93 11.89 -18.57
CA MET A 127 -6.23 12.13 -17.95
C MET A 127 -7.06 13.02 -18.87
N LEU A 128 -8.35 12.70 -18.98
CA LEU A 128 -9.32 13.46 -19.75
C LEU A 128 -10.34 14.10 -18.80
N HIS A 129 -10.66 15.35 -19.04
CA HIS A 129 -11.66 16.10 -18.28
C HIS A 129 -12.97 16.17 -19.05
N TYR A 130 -13.96 15.39 -18.64
CA TYR A 130 -15.24 15.32 -19.35
C TYR A 130 -16.39 14.91 -18.42
N ARG A 131 -17.61 15.00 -18.92
CA ARG A 131 -18.80 14.44 -18.29
C ARG A 131 -18.99 12.99 -18.72
N ILE A 132 -19.07 12.07 -17.80
CA ILE A 132 -19.09 10.63 -18.09
C ILE A 132 -20.24 10.23 -19.03
N TRP A 133 -21.39 10.90 -18.92
CA TRP A 133 -22.56 10.64 -19.76
C TRP A 133 -22.48 11.21 -21.17
N GLU A 134 -21.56 12.16 -21.45
CA GLU A 134 -21.30 12.71 -22.77
C GLU A 134 -20.23 11.94 -23.53
N GLY A 135 -19.45 11.13 -22.82
CA GLY A 135 -18.37 10.34 -23.36
C GLY A 135 -17.07 11.10 -23.52
N LYS A 136 -15.97 10.34 -23.64
CA LYS A 136 -14.61 10.86 -23.72
C LYS A 136 -14.34 11.76 -24.93
N ASP A 137 -15.09 11.56 -26.03
CA ASP A 137 -14.96 12.37 -27.25
C ASP A 137 -15.40 13.84 -27.05
N LYS A 138 -16.06 14.12 -25.92
CA LYS A 138 -16.46 15.45 -25.47
C LYS A 138 -15.55 16.01 -24.35
N ALA A 139 -14.34 15.49 -24.24
CA ALA A 139 -13.37 16.00 -23.27
C ALA A 139 -13.08 17.49 -23.54
N THR A 140 -13.18 18.28 -22.48
CA THR A 140 -12.98 19.74 -22.52
C THR A 140 -11.54 20.12 -22.19
N ASP A 141 -10.80 19.20 -21.57
CA ASP A 141 -9.41 19.42 -21.19
C ASP A 141 -8.65 18.08 -21.13
N HIS A 142 -7.33 18.17 -21.28
CA HIS A 142 -6.41 17.05 -21.33
C HIS A 142 -5.21 17.34 -20.43
N PHE A 143 -4.84 16.36 -19.65
CA PHE A 143 -3.60 16.35 -18.88
C PHE A 143 -2.76 15.16 -19.32
N TYR A 144 -1.47 15.37 -19.52
CA TYR A 144 -0.54 14.27 -19.75
C TYR A 144 0.83 14.59 -19.18
N ILE A 145 1.52 13.54 -18.70
CA ILE A 145 2.87 13.65 -18.20
C ILE A 145 3.66 12.39 -18.57
N LYS A 146 4.89 12.60 -19.06
CA LYS A 146 5.80 11.49 -19.35
C LYS A 146 6.51 11.08 -18.07
N VAL A 147 6.57 9.77 -17.83
CA VAL A 147 7.19 9.19 -16.64
C VAL A 147 8.32 8.27 -17.07
N ARG A 148 9.52 8.59 -16.63
CA ARG A 148 10.70 7.73 -16.75
C ARG A 148 10.97 7.10 -15.40
N ILE A 149 10.89 5.79 -15.34
CA ILE A 149 11.12 5.00 -14.13
C ILE A 149 12.48 4.34 -14.24
N THR A 150 13.33 4.55 -13.24
CA THR A 150 14.67 3.95 -13.14
C THR A 150 14.73 3.01 -11.95
N GLN A 151 15.73 2.12 -11.91
CA GLN A 151 16.01 1.36 -10.70
C GLN A 151 16.41 2.32 -9.58
N LYS A 152 16.09 1.96 -8.34
CA LYS A 152 16.58 2.69 -7.17
C LYS A 152 18.06 2.39 -7.03
N GLU A 153 18.90 3.42 -7.06
CA GLU A 153 20.32 3.28 -6.72
C GLU A 153 20.41 2.93 -5.22
N GLU A 154 21.10 1.83 -4.90
CA GLU A 154 21.40 1.41 -3.54
C GLU A 154 22.55 2.24 -2.94
#